data_225afb34fd4deced4f139e8bf87ec2f2
#
_entry.id   225afb34fd4deced4f139e8bf87ec2f2
#
_cell.length_a   1.000
_cell.length_b   1.000
_cell.length_c   1.000
_cell.angle_alpha   90.00
_cell.angle_beta   90.00
_cell.angle_gamma   90.00
#
_symmetry.space_group_name_H-M   'P 1'
#
loop_
_entity.id
_entity.type
_entity.pdbx_description
1 polymer ?
#
loop_
_entity_poly.entity_id
_entity_poly.type
_entity_poly.pdbx_seq_one_letter_code
_entity_poly.pdbx_strand_id
1 'polypeptide(L)'
;IDLKDPSLQELQRLQSAFGFHPLAIEDTRNEHQRPKVEEYADHLFIITNNAVEADQALTFKEIDIFLGRNYMVTIHTECDAVIKEVHHRMNQTGRFKHVSSEYLLYVLLDTIIDGYFPLLDKLDNDIEAFSEQVFDNAEKKMLMRLFELKRMLNEAWYVVGQERDMFRILTRREEDLITHHDVLEYYLRDVNDHLIRIGDIIAVMRDDLKNIVDLY
;
A
#
# COMPACT_ATOMS: atom_id res chain seq x y z
N ILE A 1 8.77 -9.62 -12.82
CA ILE A 1 9.30 -10.69 -11.94
C ILE A 1 8.72 -10.43 -10.57
N ASP A 2 8.17 -11.47 -9.96
CA ASP A 2 7.66 -11.40 -8.61
C ASP A 2 8.43 -12.38 -7.71
N LEU A 3 8.87 -11.90 -6.52
CA LEU A 3 9.61 -12.69 -5.56
C LEU A 3 8.95 -12.58 -4.19
N LYS A 4 8.61 -13.75 -3.66
CA LYS A 4 8.10 -13.88 -2.31
C LYS A 4 9.21 -14.36 -1.38
N ASP A 5 9.45 -13.61 -0.31
CA ASP A 5 10.41 -13.94 0.76
C ASP A 5 11.78 -14.38 0.22
N PRO A 6 12.44 -13.56 -0.63
CA PRO A 6 13.66 -13.96 -1.28
C PRO A 6 14.84 -14.09 -0.30
N SER A 7 15.62 -15.13 -0.49
CA SER A 7 16.88 -15.30 0.24
C SER A 7 17.91 -14.22 -0.12
N LEU A 8 18.91 -14.03 0.74
CA LEU A 8 20.02 -13.12 0.48
C LEU A 8 20.74 -13.41 -0.86
N GLN A 9 20.84 -14.69 -1.23
CA GLN A 9 21.47 -15.08 -2.48
C GLN A 9 20.63 -14.67 -3.70
N GLU A 10 19.30 -14.73 -3.61
CA GLU A 10 18.40 -14.29 -4.67
C GLU A 10 18.44 -12.77 -4.81
N LEU A 11 18.45 -12.02 -3.73
CA LEU A 11 18.62 -10.56 -3.76
C LEU A 11 19.96 -10.14 -4.38
N GLN A 12 21.06 -10.82 -4.05
CA GLN A 12 22.37 -10.58 -4.65
C GLN A 12 22.39 -10.90 -6.15
N ARG A 13 21.69 -11.95 -6.58
CA ARG A 13 21.52 -12.27 -8.01
C ARG A 13 20.75 -11.19 -8.75
N LEU A 14 19.64 -10.69 -8.16
CA LEU A 14 18.89 -9.56 -8.71
C LEU A 14 19.76 -8.31 -8.82
N GLN A 15 20.46 -7.96 -7.74
CA GLN A 15 21.39 -6.84 -7.75
C GLN A 15 22.41 -6.92 -8.88
N SER A 16 23.00 -8.09 -9.05
CA SER A 16 24.01 -8.30 -10.10
C SER A 16 23.43 -8.32 -11.51
N ALA A 17 22.21 -8.85 -11.69
CA ALA A 17 21.57 -8.99 -12.98
C ALA A 17 20.97 -7.68 -13.51
N PHE A 18 20.41 -6.85 -12.62
CA PHE A 18 19.71 -5.61 -12.96
C PHE A 18 20.50 -4.35 -12.62
N GLY A 19 21.63 -4.46 -11.91
CA GLY A 19 22.40 -3.31 -11.47
C GLY A 19 21.74 -2.50 -10.35
N PHE A 20 20.90 -3.13 -9.53
CA PHE A 20 20.17 -2.42 -8.46
C PHE A 20 21.14 -1.78 -7.46
N HIS A 21 20.78 -0.59 -7.02
CA HIS A 21 21.61 0.14 -6.08
C HIS A 21 21.72 -0.59 -4.74
N PRO A 22 22.91 -0.68 -4.12
CA PRO A 22 23.11 -1.40 -2.85
C PRO A 22 22.19 -0.93 -1.71
N LEU A 23 21.89 0.37 -1.63
CA LEU A 23 21.00 0.92 -0.62
C LEU A 23 19.54 0.44 -0.83
N ALA A 24 19.05 0.37 -2.07
CA ALA A 24 17.71 -0.16 -2.34
C ALA A 24 17.59 -1.65 -1.93
N ILE A 25 18.64 -2.44 -2.18
CA ILE A 25 18.69 -3.84 -1.72
C ILE A 25 18.81 -3.94 -0.20
N GLU A 26 19.51 -3.01 0.46
CA GLU A 26 19.58 -2.94 1.91
C GLU A 26 18.20 -2.64 2.52
N ASP A 27 17.46 -1.68 1.95
CA ASP A 27 16.11 -1.34 2.40
C ASP A 27 15.15 -2.53 2.23
N THR A 28 15.18 -3.21 1.08
CA THR A 28 14.40 -4.44 0.85
C THR A 28 14.67 -5.54 1.89
N ARG A 29 15.84 -5.57 2.49
CA ARG A 29 16.19 -6.54 3.56
C ARG A 29 15.70 -6.11 4.93
N ASN A 30 15.55 -4.79 5.13
CA ASN A 30 15.16 -4.20 6.40
C ASN A 30 13.67 -3.86 6.34
N GLU A 31 12.83 -4.85 6.57
CA GLU A 31 11.37 -4.69 6.58
C GLU A 31 10.90 -3.49 7.43
N HIS A 32 9.69 -2.99 7.16
CA HIS A 32 9.04 -1.87 7.83
C HIS A 32 9.57 -0.49 7.42
N GLN A 33 9.94 -0.37 6.16
CA GLN A 33 10.27 0.91 5.57
C GLN A 33 9.00 1.77 5.36
N ARG A 34 9.22 3.08 5.27
CA ARG A 34 8.13 4.00 4.92
C ARG A 34 7.85 3.93 3.42
N PRO A 35 6.58 4.12 3.00
CA PRO A 35 6.28 4.40 1.60
C PRO A 35 7.18 5.51 1.07
N LYS A 36 7.89 5.22 0.00
CA LYS A 36 8.81 6.16 -0.63
C LYS A 36 9.05 5.81 -2.09
N VAL A 37 9.57 6.77 -2.83
CA VAL A 37 10.11 6.56 -4.16
C VAL A 37 11.50 7.17 -4.23
N GLU A 38 12.45 6.38 -4.67
CA GLU A 38 13.85 6.78 -4.89
C GLU A 38 14.21 6.53 -6.34
N GLU A 39 14.97 7.45 -6.90
CA GLU A 39 15.42 7.35 -8.28
C GLU A 39 16.89 7.00 -8.33
N TYR A 40 17.18 6.04 -9.17
CA TYR A 40 18.52 5.62 -9.54
C TYR A 40 18.70 5.76 -11.06
N ALA A 41 19.93 5.69 -11.56
CA ALA A 41 20.25 5.95 -12.96
C ALA A 41 19.41 5.14 -13.96
N ASP A 42 19.07 3.89 -13.63
CA ASP A 42 18.43 2.94 -14.56
C ASP A 42 17.06 2.42 -14.05
N HIS A 43 16.63 2.79 -12.83
CA HIS A 43 15.37 2.32 -12.25
C HIS A 43 14.84 3.23 -11.16
N LEU A 44 13.53 3.14 -10.92
CA LEU A 44 12.90 3.64 -9.72
C LEU A 44 12.82 2.51 -8.68
N PHE A 45 13.06 2.86 -7.44
CA PHE A 45 12.77 2.00 -6.29
C PHE A 45 11.60 2.60 -5.52
N ILE A 46 10.53 1.84 -5.39
CA ILE A 46 9.27 2.27 -4.76
C ILE A 46 8.96 1.31 -3.65
N ILE A 47 8.65 1.84 -2.47
CA ILE A 47 8.11 1.08 -1.35
C ILE A 47 6.67 1.52 -1.12
N THR A 48 5.76 0.58 -1.06
CA THR A 48 4.33 0.79 -0.79
C THR A 48 3.82 -0.26 0.19
N ASN A 49 2.70 0.03 0.85
CA ASN A 49 2.10 -0.86 1.83
C ASN A 49 0.76 -1.38 1.35
N ASN A 50 0.59 -2.68 1.38
CA ASN A 50 -0.69 -3.35 1.19
C ASN A 50 -1.40 -3.51 2.53
N ALA A 51 -2.65 -3.03 2.61
CA ALA A 51 -3.49 -3.28 3.77
C ALA A 51 -3.98 -4.72 3.77
N VAL A 52 -3.87 -5.40 4.89
CA VAL A 52 -4.36 -6.77 5.08
C VAL A 52 -5.05 -6.90 6.43
N GLU A 53 -5.97 -7.85 6.52
CA GLU A 53 -6.53 -8.26 7.79
C GLU A 53 -5.73 -9.44 8.36
N ALA A 54 -5.20 -9.29 9.55
CA ALA A 54 -4.56 -10.35 10.31
C ALA A 54 -5.05 -10.32 11.76
N ASP A 55 -5.49 -11.47 12.29
CA ASP A 55 -5.98 -11.59 13.66
C ASP A 55 -7.05 -10.58 14.06
N GLN A 56 -7.98 -10.29 13.17
CA GLN A 56 -9.04 -9.26 13.33
C GLN A 56 -8.50 -7.83 13.48
N ALA A 57 -7.29 -7.58 13.05
CA ALA A 57 -6.67 -6.27 13.01
C ALA A 57 -6.31 -5.87 11.58
N LEU A 58 -6.44 -4.59 11.30
CA LEU A 58 -5.89 -3.98 10.09
C LEU A 58 -4.37 -3.86 10.28
N THR A 59 -3.61 -4.45 9.37
CA THR A 59 -2.15 -4.40 9.34
C THR A 59 -1.66 -4.03 7.95
N PHE A 60 -0.40 -3.64 7.84
CA PHE A 60 0.20 -3.20 6.60
C PHE A 60 1.41 -4.07 6.27
N LYS A 61 1.48 -4.52 5.01
CA LYS A 61 2.55 -5.37 4.50
C LYS A 61 3.27 -4.67 3.36
N GLU A 62 4.57 -4.58 3.50
CA GLU A 62 5.45 -3.91 2.56
C GLU A 62 5.53 -4.65 1.23
N ILE A 63 5.54 -3.89 0.14
CA ILE A 63 5.86 -4.35 -1.21
C ILE A 63 6.92 -3.42 -1.76
N ASP A 64 8.07 -3.98 -2.12
CA ASP A 64 9.16 -3.29 -2.79
C ASP A 64 9.04 -3.47 -4.29
N ILE A 65 9.19 -2.40 -5.03
CA ILE A 65 9.04 -2.37 -6.48
C ILE A 65 10.28 -1.74 -7.11
N PHE A 66 10.96 -2.49 -7.97
CA PHE A 66 12.00 -1.96 -8.85
C PHE A 66 11.41 -1.81 -10.25
N LEU A 67 11.27 -0.58 -10.70
CA LEU A 67 10.70 -0.25 -12.02
C LEU A 67 11.81 0.22 -12.95
N GLY A 68 12.07 -0.53 -14.00
CA GLY A 68 12.92 -0.13 -15.12
C GLY A 68 12.10 0.08 -16.38
N ARG A 69 12.74 0.53 -17.47
CA ARG A 69 12.06 0.80 -18.75
C ARG A 69 11.25 -0.39 -19.30
N ASN A 70 11.76 -1.61 -19.14
CA ASN A 70 11.20 -2.82 -19.75
C ASN A 70 10.89 -3.91 -18.73
N TYR A 71 10.98 -3.61 -17.44
CA TYR A 71 10.74 -4.58 -16.39
C TYR A 71 10.13 -3.93 -15.15
N MET A 72 9.46 -4.75 -14.39
CA MET A 72 9.09 -4.49 -13.01
C MET A 72 9.45 -5.73 -12.19
N VAL A 73 10.11 -5.52 -11.05
CA VAL A 73 10.38 -6.56 -10.07
C VAL A 73 9.65 -6.17 -8.79
N THR A 74 8.87 -7.09 -8.25
CA THR A 74 8.18 -6.94 -6.96
C THR A 74 8.79 -7.91 -5.95
N ILE A 75 8.96 -7.44 -4.73
CA ILE A 75 9.46 -8.23 -3.60
C ILE A 75 8.51 -8.01 -2.42
N HIS A 76 8.07 -9.10 -1.80
CA HIS A 76 7.16 -9.07 -0.66
C HIS A 76 7.23 -10.35 0.16
N THR A 77 6.66 -10.33 1.37
CA THR A 77 6.54 -11.52 2.23
C THR A 77 5.13 -12.11 2.20
N GLU A 78 4.08 -11.30 2.28
CA GLU A 78 2.70 -11.76 2.51
C GLU A 78 1.65 -11.12 1.56
N CYS A 79 2.02 -10.70 0.36
CA CYS A 79 1.11 -10.00 -0.56
C CYS A 79 0.60 -10.84 -1.73
N ASP A 80 0.56 -12.17 -1.58
CA ASP A 80 0.13 -13.10 -2.64
C ASP A 80 -1.26 -12.79 -3.23
N ALA A 81 -2.20 -12.29 -2.43
CA ALA A 81 -3.54 -11.97 -2.89
C ALA A 81 -3.54 -10.81 -3.90
N VAL A 82 -2.79 -9.75 -3.62
CA VAL A 82 -2.63 -8.60 -4.52
C VAL A 82 -1.98 -9.03 -5.82
N ILE A 83 -0.89 -9.79 -5.74
CA ILE A 83 -0.17 -10.26 -6.94
C ILE A 83 -1.08 -11.14 -7.81
N LYS A 84 -1.86 -12.03 -7.21
CA LYS A 84 -2.85 -12.86 -7.94
C LYS A 84 -3.93 -12.00 -8.60
N GLU A 85 -4.43 -10.96 -7.92
CA GLU A 85 -5.42 -10.05 -8.50
C GLU A 85 -4.83 -9.24 -9.65
N VAL A 86 -3.61 -8.74 -9.54
CA VAL A 86 -2.89 -8.09 -10.65
C VAL A 86 -2.79 -9.03 -11.85
N HIS A 87 -2.39 -10.27 -11.64
CA HIS A 87 -2.36 -11.27 -12.71
C HIS A 87 -3.72 -11.53 -13.33
N HIS A 88 -4.78 -11.61 -12.51
CA HIS A 88 -6.15 -11.79 -12.98
C HIS A 88 -6.61 -10.62 -13.85
N ARG A 89 -6.47 -9.39 -13.38
CA ARG A 89 -6.81 -8.15 -14.12
C ARG A 89 -6.05 -8.06 -15.45
N MET A 90 -4.77 -8.38 -15.45
CA MET A 90 -3.95 -8.38 -16.65
C MET A 90 -4.37 -9.45 -17.67
N ASN A 91 -4.76 -10.63 -17.21
CA ASN A 91 -5.23 -11.71 -18.09
C ASN A 91 -6.58 -11.37 -18.74
N GLN A 92 -7.50 -10.74 -18.01
CA GLN A 92 -8.82 -10.35 -18.55
C GLN A 92 -8.70 -9.33 -19.69
N THR A 93 -7.73 -8.42 -19.62
CA THR A 93 -7.55 -7.39 -20.66
C THR A 93 -6.95 -7.94 -21.95
N GLY A 94 -6.44 -9.18 -21.98
CA GLY A 94 -5.75 -9.78 -23.12
C GLY A 94 -4.46 -9.03 -23.54
N ARG A 95 -4.03 -8.06 -22.74
CA ARG A 95 -2.96 -7.11 -23.08
C ARG A 95 -1.56 -7.53 -22.63
N PHE A 96 -1.40 -8.68 -21.99
CA PHE A 96 -0.09 -9.15 -21.47
C PHE A 96 1.08 -9.09 -22.47
N LYS A 97 0.80 -9.11 -23.77
CA LYS A 97 1.85 -9.11 -24.79
C LYS A 97 2.40 -7.72 -25.15
N HIS A 98 1.75 -6.64 -24.68
CA HIS A 98 2.09 -5.26 -25.08
C HIS A 98 1.93 -4.26 -23.89
N VAL A 99 2.14 -4.73 -22.68
CA VAL A 99 2.01 -3.89 -21.48
C VAL A 99 3.34 -3.23 -21.19
N SER A 100 3.33 -1.92 -21.03
CA SER A 100 4.51 -1.21 -20.52
C SER A 100 4.70 -1.49 -19.02
N SER A 101 5.93 -1.35 -18.55
CA SER A 101 6.24 -1.48 -17.11
C SER A 101 5.48 -0.47 -16.28
N GLU A 102 5.24 0.72 -16.82
CA GLU A 102 4.48 1.80 -16.16
C GLU A 102 2.99 1.43 -15.99
N TYR A 103 2.37 0.82 -17.02
CA TYR A 103 0.99 0.37 -16.88
C TYR A 103 0.85 -0.75 -15.86
N LEU A 104 1.84 -1.64 -15.80
CA LEU A 104 1.86 -2.70 -14.80
C LEU A 104 2.02 -2.12 -13.38
N LEU A 105 2.85 -1.09 -13.23
CA LEU A 105 2.96 -0.34 -11.97
C LEU A 105 1.62 0.24 -11.56
N TYR A 106 0.91 0.92 -12.49
CA TYR A 106 -0.41 1.45 -12.20
C TYR A 106 -1.37 0.36 -11.73
N VAL A 107 -1.48 -0.76 -12.46
CA VAL A 107 -2.38 -1.86 -12.08
C VAL A 107 -2.05 -2.42 -10.70
N LEU A 108 -0.78 -2.51 -10.35
CA LEU A 108 -0.35 -2.96 -9.03
C LEU A 108 -0.76 -1.96 -7.94
N LEU A 109 -0.41 -0.67 -8.11
CA LEU A 109 -0.72 0.37 -7.12
C LEU A 109 -2.22 0.56 -6.94
N ASP A 110 -2.99 0.55 -8.03
CA ASP A 110 -4.45 0.63 -8.03
C ASP A 110 -5.07 -0.56 -7.27
N THR A 111 -4.58 -1.78 -7.53
CA THR A 111 -5.04 -2.98 -6.82
C THR A 111 -4.74 -2.92 -5.32
N ILE A 112 -3.56 -2.42 -4.94
CA ILE A 112 -3.16 -2.23 -3.53
C ILE A 112 -4.12 -1.25 -2.85
N ILE A 113 -4.33 -0.08 -3.45
CA ILE A 113 -5.12 1.00 -2.85
C ILE A 113 -6.61 0.65 -2.82
N ASP A 114 -7.15 0.02 -3.86
CA ASP A 114 -8.53 -0.48 -3.86
C ASP A 114 -8.78 -1.49 -2.74
N GLY A 115 -7.77 -2.27 -2.38
CA GLY A 115 -7.82 -3.23 -1.28
C GLY A 115 -8.05 -2.61 0.10
N TYR A 116 -7.83 -1.31 0.28
CA TYR A 116 -8.09 -0.61 1.54
C TYR A 116 -9.59 -0.46 1.82
N PHE A 117 -10.41 -0.21 0.79
CA PHE A 117 -11.84 0.09 0.98
C PHE A 117 -12.61 -0.98 1.74
N PRO A 118 -12.58 -2.28 1.35
CA PRO A 118 -13.33 -3.31 2.07
C PRO A 118 -12.85 -3.51 3.52
N LEU A 119 -11.58 -3.23 3.80
CA LEU A 119 -11.04 -3.32 5.16
C LEU A 119 -11.48 -2.13 6.02
N LEU A 120 -11.57 -0.94 5.43
CA LEU A 120 -12.10 0.25 6.11
C LEU A 120 -13.59 0.13 6.35
N ASP A 121 -14.37 -0.37 5.39
CA ASP A 121 -15.81 -0.64 5.57
C ASP A 121 -16.04 -1.61 6.74
N LYS A 122 -15.20 -2.64 6.87
CA LYS A 122 -15.26 -3.55 8.01
C LYS A 122 -14.91 -2.86 9.32
N LEU A 123 -13.87 -2.04 9.33
CA LEU A 123 -13.45 -1.30 10.53
C LEU A 123 -14.51 -0.30 10.97
N ASP A 124 -15.22 0.34 10.03
CA ASP A 124 -16.33 1.24 10.29
C ASP A 124 -17.48 0.50 10.98
N ASN A 125 -17.89 -0.65 10.43
CA ASN A 125 -18.89 -1.49 11.06
C ASN A 125 -18.47 -1.96 12.47
N ASP A 126 -17.21 -2.25 12.71
CA ASP A 126 -16.69 -2.62 14.02
C ASP A 126 -16.79 -1.45 15.02
N ILE A 127 -16.54 -0.21 14.57
CA ILE A 127 -16.67 1.01 15.38
C ILE A 127 -18.14 1.27 15.71
N GLU A 128 -19.05 1.13 14.74
CA GLU A 128 -20.47 1.29 14.94
C GLU A 128 -21.02 0.27 15.96
N ALA A 129 -20.71 -1.01 15.77
CA ALA A 129 -21.07 -2.08 16.72
C ALA A 129 -20.49 -1.85 18.13
N PHE A 130 -19.26 -1.32 18.20
CA PHE A 130 -18.64 -0.95 19.46
C PHE A 130 -19.40 0.22 20.13
N SER A 131 -19.79 1.23 19.36
CA SER A 131 -20.57 2.38 19.86
C SER A 131 -21.87 1.94 20.54
N GLU A 132 -22.62 1.02 19.93
CA GLU A 132 -23.86 0.48 20.49
C GLU A 132 -23.64 -0.25 21.83
N GLN A 133 -22.54 -1.02 21.93
CA GLN A 133 -22.23 -1.82 23.13
C GLN A 133 -21.72 -0.99 24.30
N VAL A 134 -21.02 0.11 24.04
CA VAL A 134 -20.45 0.99 25.09
C VAL A 134 -21.53 1.60 25.94
N PHE A 135 -22.72 1.90 25.39
CA PHE A 135 -23.87 2.47 26.14
C PHE A 135 -24.51 1.48 27.11
N ASP A 136 -24.37 0.17 26.84
CA ASP A 136 -25.04 -0.87 27.63
C ASP A 136 -24.16 -1.43 28.76
N ASN A 137 -22.82 -1.44 28.62
CA ASN A 137 -21.91 -2.09 29.57
C ASN A 137 -20.49 -1.48 29.56
N ALA A 138 -20.17 -0.74 30.61
CA ALA A 138 -18.81 -0.17 30.81
C ALA A 138 -17.84 -1.20 31.45
N GLU A 139 -17.45 -2.21 30.70
CA GLU A 139 -16.50 -3.24 31.19
C GLU A 139 -15.04 -2.94 30.74
N LYS A 140 -14.06 -3.40 31.55
CA LYS A 140 -12.63 -3.28 31.21
C LYS A 140 -12.28 -3.81 29.82
N LYS A 141 -13.00 -4.81 29.32
CA LYS A 141 -12.83 -5.37 27.98
C LYS A 141 -13.14 -4.35 26.87
N MET A 142 -14.11 -3.49 27.10
CA MET A 142 -14.48 -2.43 26.17
C MET A 142 -13.38 -1.38 26.03
N LEU A 143 -12.73 -1.00 27.12
CA LEU A 143 -11.58 -0.09 27.07
C LEU A 143 -10.42 -0.68 26.25
N MET A 144 -10.14 -1.97 26.39
CA MET A 144 -9.10 -2.62 25.59
C MET A 144 -9.44 -2.56 24.10
N ARG A 145 -10.67 -2.89 23.72
CA ARG A 145 -11.12 -2.81 22.31
C ARG A 145 -11.04 -1.40 21.75
N LEU A 146 -11.42 -0.40 22.55
CA LEU A 146 -11.30 1.02 22.19
C LEU A 146 -9.84 1.40 21.86
N PHE A 147 -8.89 0.99 22.70
CA PHE A 147 -7.48 1.26 22.45
C PHE A 147 -6.94 0.54 21.20
N GLU A 148 -7.43 -0.66 20.92
CA GLU A 148 -7.08 -1.42 19.70
C GLU A 148 -7.58 -0.68 18.45
N LEU A 149 -8.87 -0.29 18.42
CA LEU A 149 -9.45 0.46 17.31
C LEU A 149 -8.71 1.80 17.09
N LYS A 150 -8.44 2.53 18.18
CA LYS A 150 -7.67 3.78 18.12
C LYS A 150 -6.27 3.58 17.55
N ARG A 151 -5.59 2.50 17.94
CA ARG A 151 -4.25 2.18 17.42
C ARG A 151 -4.30 1.88 15.93
N MET A 152 -5.24 1.04 15.48
CA MET A 152 -5.42 0.69 14.07
C MET A 152 -5.70 1.94 13.19
N LEU A 153 -6.60 2.80 13.63
CA LEU A 153 -6.91 4.05 12.92
C LEU A 153 -5.72 5.02 12.85
N ASN A 154 -4.95 5.12 13.92
CA ASN A 154 -3.75 5.97 13.92
C ASN A 154 -2.66 5.42 12.99
N GLU A 155 -2.48 4.11 12.96
CA GLU A 155 -1.55 3.46 12.05
C GLU A 155 -1.99 3.63 10.59
N ALA A 156 -3.27 3.37 10.30
CA ALA A 156 -3.83 3.59 8.97
C ALA A 156 -3.68 5.04 8.50
N TRP A 157 -3.99 6.00 9.36
CA TRP A 157 -3.79 7.43 9.08
C TRP A 157 -2.35 7.76 8.72
N TYR A 158 -1.41 7.22 9.49
CA TYR A 158 0.01 7.46 9.28
C TYR A 158 0.51 6.85 7.95
N VAL A 159 0.15 5.59 7.68
CA VAL A 159 0.53 4.90 6.44
C VAL A 159 -0.07 5.60 5.22
N VAL A 160 -1.37 5.89 5.23
CA VAL A 160 -2.05 6.57 4.12
C VAL A 160 -1.48 7.98 3.88
N GLY A 161 -1.09 8.69 4.93
CA GLY A 161 -0.41 9.97 4.80
C GLY A 161 0.93 9.86 4.06
N GLN A 162 1.70 8.83 4.35
CA GLN A 162 2.99 8.57 3.68
C GLN A 162 2.81 8.08 2.24
N GLU A 163 1.80 7.22 1.98
CA GLU A 163 1.42 6.83 0.62
C GLU A 163 1.09 8.06 -0.24
N ARG A 164 0.28 8.98 0.27
CA ARG A 164 -0.04 10.23 -0.44
C ARG A 164 1.20 11.07 -0.74
N ASP A 165 2.13 11.15 0.20
CA ASP A 165 3.40 11.88 -0.01
C ASP A 165 4.24 11.19 -1.09
N MET A 166 4.35 9.88 -1.08
CA MET A 166 5.02 9.08 -2.10
C MET A 166 4.37 9.27 -3.48
N PHE A 167 3.03 9.15 -3.59
CA PHE A 167 2.31 9.34 -4.84
C PHE A 167 2.48 10.76 -5.39
N ARG A 168 2.50 11.79 -4.54
CA ARG A 168 2.75 13.18 -4.96
C ARG A 168 4.15 13.35 -5.56
N ILE A 169 5.15 12.64 -5.06
CA ILE A 169 6.47 12.64 -5.66
C ILE A 169 6.45 11.89 -6.98
N LEU A 170 5.83 10.71 -7.03
CA LEU A 170 5.75 9.87 -8.21
C LEU A 170 5.03 10.55 -9.39
N THR A 171 3.95 11.31 -9.13
CA THR A 171 3.17 12.02 -10.15
C THR A 171 3.83 13.29 -10.68
N ARG A 172 4.78 13.90 -9.96
CA ARG A 172 5.45 15.15 -10.35
C ARG A 172 6.74 14.96 -11.13
N ARG A 173 7.16 13.73 -11.33
CA ARG A 173 8.44 13.45 -11.99
C ARG A 173 8.35 13.61 -13.51
N GLU A 174 9.19 14.46 -14.07
CA GLU A 174 9.38 14.70 -15.53
C GLU A 174 10.58 13.91 -16.04
N GLU A 175 10.62 12.54 -15.91
CA GLU A 175 11.89 11.88 -16.12
C GLU A 175 11.94 10.86 -17.26
N ASP A 176 13.16 10.75 -17.84
CA ASP A 176 13.51 9.90 -18.97
C ASP A 176 13.31 8.37 -18.76
N LEU A 177 13.14 7.94 -17.51
CA LEU A 177 12.91 6.53 -17.17
C LEU A 177 11.48 6.07 -17.47
N ILE A 178 10.52 7.00 -17.49
CA ILE A 178 9.11 6.73 -17.78
C ILE A 178 8.80 7.19 -19.20
N THR A 179 8.69 6.25 -20.13
CA THR A 179 8.56 6.52 -21.57
C THR A 179 7.21 7.16 -21.94
N HIS A 180 6.16 6.95 -21.11
CA HIS A 180 4.79 7.42 -21.34
C HIS A 180 4.26 8.17 -20.12
N HIS A 181 5.01 9.16 -19.68
CA HIS A 181 4.70 9.95 -18.48
C HIS A 181 3.28 10.54 -18.51
N ASP A 182 2.86 11.15 -19.62
CA ASP A 182 1.54 11.76 -19.73
C ASP A 182 0.39 10.78 -19.49
N VAL A 183 0.53 9.55 -19.98
CA VAL A 183 -0.50 8.51 -19.81
C VAL A 183 -0.49 7.98 -18.38
N LEU A 184 0.69 7.72 -17.83
CA LEU A 184 0.84 7.24 -16.45
C LEU A 184 0.35 8.28 -15.44
N GLU A 185 0.58 9.58 -15.69
CA GLU A 185 0.13 10.65 -14.81
C GLU A 185 -1.40 10.62 -14.59
N TYR A 186 -2.19 10.40 -15.65
CA TYR A 186 -3.65 10.27 -15.50
C TYR A 186 -4.05 9.09 -14.60
N TYR A 187 -3.40 7.94 -14.78
CA TYR A 187 -3.66 6.76 -13.98
C TYR A 187 -3.24 6.94 -12.51
N LEU A 188 -2.07 7.51 -12.28
CA LEU A 188 -1.60 7.78 -10.91
C LEU A 188 -2.42 8.85 -10.20
N ARG A 189 -3.00 9.79 -10.95
CA ARG A 189 -3.92 10.79 -10.39
C ARG A 189 -5.20 10.13 -9.87
N ASP A 190 -5.76 9.17 -10.61
CA ASP A 190 -6.92 8.40 -10.19
C ASP A 190 -6.64 7.64 -8.87
N VAL A 191 -5.51 6.95 -8.78
CA VAL A 191 -5.10 6.26 -7.56
C VAL A 191 -4.89 7.25 -6.40
N ASN A 192 -4.33 8.44 -6.67
CA ASN A 192 -4.17 9.47 -5.64
C ASN A 192 -5.52 10.00 -5.12
N ASP A 193 -6.53 10.11 -6.00
CA ASP A 193 -7.88 10.50 -5.59
C ASP A 193 -8.52 9.44 -4.67
N HIS A 194 -8.28 8.14 -4.92
CA HIS A 194 -8.65 7.06 -4.00
C HIS A 194 -7.95 7.20 -2.63
N LEU A 195 -6.66 7.51 -2.62
CA LEU A 195 -5.92 7.74 -1.36
C LEU A 195 -6.44 8.95 -0.57
N ILE A 196 -6.85 10.03 -1.25
CA ILE A 196 -7.49 11.18 -0.60
C ILE A 196 -8.79 10.73 0.07
N ARG A 197 -9.64 10.00 -0.66
CA ARG A 197 -10.90 9.47 -0.14
C ARG A 197 -10.70 8.53 1.06
N ILE A 198 -9.71 7.65 1.00
CA ILE A 198 -9.33 6.76 2.10
C ILE A 198 -8.93 7.58 3.34
N GLY A 199 -8.12 8.63 3.15
CA GLY A 199 -7.74 9.55 4.23
C GLY A 199 -8.95 10.22 4.87
N ASP A 200 -9.92 10.69 4.08
CA ASP A 200 -11.14 11.31 4.58
C ASP A 200 -12.00 10.32 5.39
N ILE A 201 -12.15 9.08 4.91
CA ILE A 201 -12.85 8.00 5.63
C ILE A 201 -12.18 7.75 6.99
N ILE A 202 -10.86 7.58 7.04
CA ILE A 202 -10.13 7.36 8.29
C ILE A 202 -10.28 8.56 9.25
N ALA A 203 -10.30 9.79 8.73
CA ALA A 203 -10.49 10.99 9.54
C ALA A 203 -11.88 10.98 10.23
N VAL A 204 -12.94 10.64 9.49
CA VAL A 204 -14.31 10.52 10.05
C VAL A 204 -14.35 9.45 11.13
N MET A 205 -13.84 8.25 10.87
CA MET A 205 -13.80 7.17 11.87
C MET A 205 -13.05 7.57 13.15
N ARG A 206 -11.96 8.34 13.02
CA ARG A 206 -11.20 8.82 14.18
C ARG A 206 -12.00 9.82 15.01
N ASP A 207 -12.77 10.70 14.37
CA ASP A 207 -13.63 11.65 15.05
C ASP A 207 -14.79 10.93 15.74
N ASP A 208 -15.40 9.93 15.10
CA ASP A 208 -16.45 9.11 15.69
C ASP A 208 -15.93 8.34 16.92
N LEU A 209 -14.77 7.71 16.81
CA LEU A 209 -14.16 7.01 17.93
C LEU A 209 -13.80 7.97 19.08
N LYS A 210 -13.39 9.20 18.78
CA LYS A 210 -13.14 10.24 19.79
C LYS A 210 -14.43 10.63 20.50
N ASN A 211 -15.53 10.83 19.76
CA ASN A 211 -16.84 11.15 20.35
C ASN A 211 -17.31 10.04 21.29
N ILE A 212 -17.07 8.77 20.95
CA ILE A 212 -17.36 7.63 21.82
C ILE A 212 -16.54 7.70 23.11
N VAL A 213 -15.25 8.02 23.01
CA VAL A 213 -14.36 8.19 24.20
C VAL A 213 -14.84 9.32 25.11
N ASP A 214 -15.26 10.45 24.53
CA ASP A 214 -15.69 11.62 25.31
C ASP A 214 -17.05 11.39 26.01
N LEU A 215 -17.83 10.41 25.53
CA LEU A 215 -19.12 10.01 26.17
C LEU A 215 -18.94 8.93 27.25
N TYR A 216 -17.82 8.21 27.26
CA TYR A 216 -17.48 7.15 28.24
C TYR A 216 -16.82 7.72 29.49
#